data_232ad7799e485f556afe5b258f0b0cc5
#
_entry.id   232ad7799e485f556afe5b258f0b0cc5
#
_cell.length_a   1.000
_cell.length_b   1.000
_cell.length_c   1.000
_cell.angle_alpha   90.00
_cell.angle_beta   90.00
_cell.angle_gamma   90.00
#
_symmetry.space_group_name_H-M   'P 1'
#
loop_
_entity.id
_entity.type
_entity.pdbx_description
1 polymer ?
#
loop_
_entity_poly.entity_id
_entity_poly.type
_entity_poly.pdbx_seq_one_letter_code
_entity_poly.pdbx_strand_id
1 'polypeptide(L)'
;MAIAMTDAELKARHRRMWASGDYPSMVETFLLPLGPRLVGAAELSPGLRVLDVAAGTGNASLPAAETGAYVVASDLTPELLDAGRARAEAAGLTLEWVEADVEDLPFEDESFDVVMSAIGAMFAPH
;
A
#
# COMPACT_ATOMS: atom_id res chain seq x y z
N MET A 1 -17.12 -28.74 -17.77
CA MET A 1 -15.70 -28.52 -17.54
C MET A 1 -15.52 -27.09 -17.02
N ALA A 2 -14.94 -26.94 -15.85
CA ALA A 2 -14.65 -25.61 -15.31
C ALA A 2 -13.45 -25.00 -16.05
N ILE A 3 -13.60 -23.78 -16.58
CA ILE A 3 -12.50 -23.02 -17.15
C ILE A 3 -11.77 -22.36 -15.98
N ALA A 4 -10.47 -22.60 -15.87
CA ALA A 4 -9.66 -21.95 -14.86
C ALA A 4 -9.63 -20.43 -15.10
N MET A 5 -9.80 -19.66 -14.02
CA MET A 5 -9.68 -18.21 -14.06
C MET A 5 -8.24 -17.82 -14.40
N THR A 6 -8.07 -16.87 -15.30
CA THR A 6 -6.75 -16.32 -15.59
C THR A 6 -6.26 -15.42 -14.46
N ASP A 7 -4.96 -15.21 -14.37
CA ASP A 7 -4.37 -14.26 -13.41
C ASP A 7 -4.99 -12.87 -13.50
N ALA A 8 -5.19 -12.38 -14.72
CA ALA A 8 -5.79 -11.07 -14.96
C ALA A 8 -7.22 -10.99 -14.41
N GLU A 9 -8.02 -12.04 -14.60
CA GLU A 9 -9.38 -12.12 -14.06
C GLU A 9 -9.38 -12.21 -12.54
N LEU A 10 -8.47 -12.98 -11.96
CA LEU A 10 -8.32 -13.10 -10.51
C LEU A 10 -7.95 -11.74 -9.89
N LYS A 11 -6.98 -11.05 -10.44
CA LYS A 11 -6.53 -9.73 -9.98
C LYS A 11 -7.62 -8.67 -10.15
N ALA A 12 -8.37 -8.71 -11.26
CA ALA A 12 -9.54 -7.85 -11.46
C ALA A 12 -10.63 -8.10 -10.41
N ARG A 13 -10.85 -9.36 -10.04
CA ARG A 13 -11.78 -9.74 -8.96
C ARG A 13 -11.30 -9.24 -7.61
N HIS A 14 -10.02 -9.39 -7.28
CA HIS A 14 -9.44 -8.84 -6.05
C HIS A 14 -9.60 -7.33 -5.98
N ARG A 15 -9.28 -6.62 -7.06
CA ARG A 15 -9.46 -5.16 -7.14
C ARG A 15 -10.89 -4.75 -6.82
N ARG A 16 -11.89 -5.40 -7.42
CA ARG A 16 -13.31 -5.14 -7.14
C ARG A 16 -13.70 -5.46 -5.70
N MET A 17 -13.20 -6.54 -5.17
CA MET A 17 -13.47 -6.97 -3.79
C MET A 17 -12.97 -5.92 -2.78
N TRP A 18 -11.74 -5.46 -2.92
CA TRP A 18 -11.16 -4.46 -2.03
C TRP A 18 -11.81 -3.08 -2.18
N ALA A 19 -12.30 -2.75 -3.38
CA ALA A 19 -13.00 -1.50 -3.63
C ALA A 19 -14.44 -1.50 -3.11
N SER A 20 -15.07 -2.66 -2.94
CA SER A 20 -16.51 -2.79 -2.69
C SER A 20 -16.94 -2.63 -1.24
N GLY A 21 -16.03 -2.75 -0.29
CA GLY A 21 -16.32 -2.69 1.14
C GLY A 21 -16.02 -1.33 1.78
N ASP A 22 -16.46 -1.14 3.02
CA ASP A 22 -16.03 -0.01 3.86
C ASP A 22 -14.67 -0.33 4.51
N TYR A 23 -13.68 -0.62 3.66
CA TYR A 23 -12.33 -0.97 4.09
C TYR A 23 -11.65 0.16 4.90
N PRO A 24 -11.78 1.46 4.52
CA PRO A 24 -11.21 2.54 5.32
C PRO A 24 -11.67 2.54 6.78
N SER A 25 -12.95 2.31 7.04
CA SER A 25 -13.50 2.25 8.40
C SER A 25 -12.97 1.03 9.18
N MET A 26 -12.86 -0.12 8.53
CA MET A 26 -12.26 -1.31 9.12
C MET A 26 -10.78 -1.08 9.48
N VAL A 27 -10.02 -0.41 8.60
CA VAL A 27 -8.63 -0.06 8.84
C VAL A 27 -8.48 0.83 10.08
N GLU A 28 -9.31 1.86 10.20
CA GLU A 28 -9.29 2.76 11.35
C GLU A 28 -9.49 2.01 12.68
N THR A 29 -10.37 1.02 12.69
CA THR A 29 -10.73 0.30 13.92
C THR A 29 -9.69 -0.75 14.33
N PHE A 30 -9.18 -1.54 13.35
CA PHE A 30 -8.41 -2.74 13.66
C PHE A 30 -6.96 -2.71 13.21
N LEU A 31 -6.66 -2.04 12.11
CA LEU A 31 -5.35 -2.11 11.45
C LEU A 31 -4.48 -0.88 11.67
N LEU A 32 -5.06 0.24 12.07
CA LEU A 32 -4.31 1.50 12.20
C LEU A 32 -3.08 1.40 13.12
N PRO A 33 -3.13 0.69 14.26
CA PRO A 33 -1.96 0.56 15.14
C PRO A 33 -0.78 -0.20 14.53
N LEU A 34 -1.00 -1.00 13.47
CA LEU A 34 0.06 -1.80 12.83
C LEU A 34 1.02 -0.94 12.01
N GLY A 35 0.52 0.14 11.40
CA GLY A 35 1.34 1.04 10.60
C GLY A 35 2.50 1.65 11.39
N PRO A 36 2.24 2.36 12.50
CA PRO A 36 3.29 2.92 13.34
C PRO A 36 4.26 1.88 13.90
N ARG A 37 3.80 0.68 14.22
CA ARG A 37 4.66 -0.41 14.69
C ARG A 37 5.61 -0.89 13.62
N LEU A 38 5.13 -1.07 12.39
CA LEU A 38 5.95 -1.45 11.26
C LEU A 38 7.02 -0.39 10.97
N VAL A 39 6.63 0.87 10.93
CA VAL A 39 7.52 2.01 10.69
C VAL A 39 8.59 2.10 11.77
N GLY A 40 8.23 1.90 13.04
CA GLY A 40 9.20 1.84 14.14
C GLY A 40 10.20 0.71 13.99
N ALA A 41 9.75 -0.47 13.57
CA ALA A 41 10.62 -1.62 13.33
C ALA A 41 11.53 -1.44 12.11
N ALA A 42 11.09 -0.68 11.11
CA ALA A 42 11.87 -0.40 9.91
C ALA A 42 12.96 0.67 10.11
N GLU A 43 12.96 1.36 11.23
CA GLU A 43 13.97 2.39 11.58
C GLU A 43 14.14 3.46 10.49
N LEU A 44 13.03 4.00 10.00
CA LEU A 44 13.04 5.00 8.94
C LEU A 44 13.62 6.34 9.42
N SER A 45 14.27 7.04 8.52
CA SER A 45 14.86 8.36 8.77
C SER A 45 14.71 9.26 7.54
N PRO A 46 14.86 10.61 7.71
CA PRO A 46 14.82 11.52 6.58
C PRO A 46 15.81 11.16 5.48
N GLY A 47 15.38 11.28 4.23
CA GLY A 47 16.21 11.01 3.05
C GLY A 47 16.19 9.55 2.58
N LEU A 48 15.67 8.60 3.37
CA LEU A 48 15.48 7.24 2.90
C LEU A 48 14.36 7.18 1.85
N ARG A 49 14.53 6.32 0.86
CA ARG A 49 13.51 5.98 -0.13
C ARG A 49 12.78 4.71 0.29
N VAL A 50 11.48 4.81 0.48
CA VAL A 50 10.64 3.74 1.03
C VAL A 50 9.54 3.39 0.04
N LEU A 51 9.40 2.11 -0.26
CA LEU A 51 8.26 1.56 -0.99
C LEU A 51 7.33 0.84 -0.02
N ASP A 52 6.07 1.24 0.01
CA ASP A 52 5.00 0.54 0.73
C ASP A 52 4.17 -0.25 -0.29
N VAL A 53 4.29 -1.57 -0.23
CA VAL A 53 3.65 -2.50 -1.17
C VAL A 53 2.31 -2.93 -0.64
N ALA A 54 1.28 -2.93 -1.49
CA ALA A 54 -0.09 -3.18 -1.10
C ALA A 54 -0.52 -2.25 0.04
N ALA A 55 -0.28 -0.97 -0.18
CA ALA A 55 -0.39 0.08 0.85
C ALA A 55 -1.84 0.37 1.28
N GLY A 56 -2.82 -0.01 0.48
CA GLY A 56 -4.22 0.30 0.74
C GLY A 56 -4.47 1.79 0.86
N THR A 57 -5.02 2.23 1.97
CA THR A 57 -5.29 3.65 2.27
C THR A 57 -4.12 4.36 2.93
N GLY A 58 -2.93 3.78 2.91
CA GLY A 58 -1.71 4.41 3.44
C GLY A 58 -1.50 4.24 4.93
N ASN A 59 -1.99 3.16 5.51
CA ASN A 59 -1.91 2.89 6.94
C ASN A 59 -0.47 2.86 7.50
N ALA A 60 0.47 2.34 6.71
CA ALA A 60 1.90 2.41 7.02
C ALA A 60 2.60 3.56 6.27
N SER A 61 2.11 3.92 5.08
CA SER A 61 2.69 4.99 4.25
C SER A 61 2.68 6.35 4.94
N LEU A 62 1.58 6.72 5.59
CA LEU A 62 1.47 8.01 6.27
C LEU A 62 2.45 8.13 7.45
N PRO A 63 2.49 7.17 8.40
CA PRO A 63 3.51 7.19 9.44
C PRO A 63 4.95 7.19 8.90
N ALA A 64 5.20 6.49 7.80
CA ALA A 64 6.50 6.51 7.15
C ALA A 64 6.86 7.91 6.62
N ALA A 65 5.93 8.60 5.99
CA ALA A 65 6.13 9.96 5.50
C ALA A 65 6.38 10.96 6.65
N GLU A 66 5.78 10.75 7.80
CA GLU A 66 6.00 11.57 9.00
C GLU A 66 7.46 11.53 9.50
N THR A 67 8.21 10.48 9.17
CA THR A 67 9.65 10.39 9.50
C THR A 67 10.54 11.28 8.64
N GLY A 68 10.01 11.89 7.58
CA GLY A 68 10.78 12.63 6.57
C GLY A 68 11.32 11.77 5.44
N ALA A 69 11.04 10.47 5.41
CA ALA A 69 11.40 9.59 4.31
C ALA A 69 10.60 9.94 3.03
N TYR A 70 11.19 9.65 1.88
CA TYR A 70 10.50 9.72 0.60
C TYR A 70 9.73 8.42 0.38
N VAL A 71 8.40 8.50 0.39
CA VAL A 71 7.52 7.32 0.36
C VAL A 71 6.79 7.22 -0.97
N VAL A 72 6.85 6.03 -1.57
CA VAL A 72 5.99 5.60 -2.66
C VAL A 72 5.03 4.56 -2.11
N ALA A 73 3.73 4.85 -2.18
CA ALA A 73 2.66 3.94 -1.81
C ALA A 73 2.10 3.28 -3.07
N SER A 74 2.17 1.97 -3.14
CA SER A 74 1.66 1.21 -4.28
C SER A 74 0.56 0.25 -3.88
N ASP A 75 -0.46 0.13 -4.71
CA ASP A 75 -1.56 -0.82 -4.52
C ASP A 75 -2.20 -1.19 -5.85
N LEU A 76 -2.83 -2.35 -5.88
CA LEU A 76 -3.60 -2.85 -7.03
C LEU A 76 -4.93 -2.11 -7.21
N THR A 77 -5.47 -1.51 -6.14
CA THR A 77 -6.81 -0.94 -6.04
C THR A 77 -6.77 0.58 -6.03
N PRO A 78 -7.07 1.26 -7.18
CA PRO A 78 -7.00 2.72 -7.27
C PRO A 78 -7.88 3.46 -6.26
N GLU A 79 -9.04 2.91 -5.93
CA GLU A 79 -9.98 3.49 -4.97
C GLU A 79 -9.39 3.61 -3.57
N LEU A 80 -8.56 2.64 -3.17
CA LEU A 80 -7.85 2.69 -1.89
C LEU A 80 -6.73 3.75 -1.91
N LEU A 81 -6.01 3.86 -3.02
CA LEU A 81 -4.99 4.90 -3.20
C LEU A 81 -5.60 6.30 -3.17
N ASP A 82 -6.76 6.50 -3.78
CA ASP A 82 -7.47 7.78 -3.74
C ASP A 82 -7.88 8.16 -2.32
N ALA A 83 -8.39 7.21 -1.55
CA ALA A 83 -8.71 7.42 -0.14
C ALA A 83 -7.46 7.75 0.69
N GLY A 84 -6.36 7.06 0.43
CA GLY A 84 -5.06 7.31 1.07
C GLY A 84 -4.51 8.70 0.73
N ARG A 85 -4.59 9.10 -0.53
CA ARG A 85 -4.18 10.44 -0.99
C ARG A 85 -4.97 11.54 -0.26
N ALA A 86 -6.27 11.37 -0.11
CA ALA A 86 -7.11 12.32 0.63
C ALA A 86 -6.70 12.41 2.11
N ARG A 87 -6.38 11.29 2.75
CA ARG A 87 -5.86 11.26 4.12
C ARG A 87 -4.51 11.99 4.24
N ALA A 88 -3.61 11.77 3.30
CA ALA A 88 -2.31 12.42 3.29
C ALA A 88 -2.44 13.94 3.12
N GLU A 89 -3.29 14.40 2.22
CA GLU A 89 -3.57 15.82 2.01
C GLU A 89 -4.13 16.46 3.29
N ALA A 90 -5.07 15.80 3.95
CA ALA A 90 -5.64 16.28 5.21
C ALA A 90 -4.60 16.36 6.34
N ALA A 91 -3.57 15.52 6.32
CA ALA A 91 -2.47 15.51 7.29
C ALA A 91 -1.29 16.41 6.88
N GLY A 92 -1.34 17.05 5.72
CA GLY A 92 -0.23 17.87 5.20
C GLY A 92 0.99 17.07 4.76
N LEU A 93 0.82 15.80 4.43
CA LEU A 93 1.88 14.91 3.99
C LEU A 93 1.93 14.77 2.48
N THR A 94 3.13 14.68 1.92
CA THR A 94 3.37 14.46 0.50
C THR A 94 3.97 13.07 0.29
N LEU A 95 3.28 12.25 -0.52
CA LEU A 95 3.72 10.92 -0.93
C LEU A 95 3.46 10.76 -2.43
N GLU A 96 4.14 9.78 -3.03
CA GLU A 96 3.79 9.32 -4.37
C GLU A 96 2.87 8.10 -4.26
N TRP A 97 1.80 8.08 -5.05
CA TRP A 97 0.78 7.02 -5.07
C TRP A 97 0.76 6.38 -6.46
N VAL A 98 0.99 5.07 -6.51
CA VAL A 98 1.16 4.33 -7.77
C VAL A 98 0.28 3.10 -7.79
N GLU A 99 -0.60 2.98 -8.81
CA GLU A 99 -1.29 1.73 -9.07
C GLU A 99 -0.27 0.69 -9.58
N ALA A 100 -0.12 -0.40 -8.85
CA ALA A 100 0.83 -1.44 -9.18
C ALA A 100 0.42 -2.80 -8.65
N ASP A 101 0.77 -3.83 -9.41
CA ASP A 101 0.67 -5.22 -9.00
C ASP A 101 1.96 -5.62 -8.28
N VAL A 102 1.85 -6.16 -7.06
CA VAL A 102 3.01 -6.59 -6.28
C VAL A 102 3.84 -7.66 -6.97
N GLU A 103 3.22 -8.44 -7.85
CA GLU A 103 3.91 -9.48 -8.62
C GLU A 103 4.61 -8.94 -9.87
N ASP A 104 4.39 -7.68 -10.22
CA ASP A 104 4.98 -7.01 -11.39
C ASP A 104 5.14 -5.51 -11.10
N LEU A 105 6.03 -5.19 -10.18
CA LEU A 105 6.27 -3.82 -9.74
C LEU A 105 6.96 -3.00 -10.84
N PRO A 106 6.46 -1.79 -11.15
CA PRO A 106 6.99 -0.94 -12.22
C PRO A 106 8.19 -0.10 -11.77
N PHE A 107 9.03 -0.64 -10.91
CA PHE A 107 10.21 0.04 -10.37
C PHE A 107 11.48 -0.70 -10.76
N GLU A 108 12.56 0.06 -10.96
CA GLU A 108 13.88 -0.53 -11.17
C GLU A 108 14.38 -1.24 -9.91
N ASP A 109 15.20 -2.28 -10.09
CA ASP A 109 15.84 -2.99 -9.00
C ASP A 109 16.68 -2.03 -8.15
N GLU A 110 16.72 -2.27 -6.86
CA GLU A 110 17.53 -1.48 -5.91
C GLU A 110 17.22 0.02 -5.89
N SER A 111 16.01 0.44 -6.33
CA SER A 111 15.61 1.84 -6.34
C SER A 111 15.09 2.37 -4.99
N PHE A 112 14.93 1.49 -3.99
CA PHE A 112 14.49 1.84 -2.63
C PHE A 112 15.46 1.34 -1.58
N ASP A 113 15.58 2.09 -0.50
CA ASP A 113 16.36 1.69 0.69
C ASP A 113 15.58 0.70 1.55
N VAL A 114 14.27 0.85 1.64
CA VAL A 114 13.37 0.01 2.42
C VAL A 114 12.13 -0.33 1.60
N VAL A 115 11.74 -1.60 1.63
CA VAL A 115 10.46 -2.08 1.10
C VAL A 115 9.68 -2.69 2.26
N MET A 116 8.45 -2.25 2.44
CA MET A 116 7.60 -2.73 3.52
C MET A 116 6.20 -3.08 3.02
N SER A 117 5.50 -3.90 3.77
CA SER A 117 4.08 -4.19 3.55
C SER A 117 3.43 -4.56 4.88
N ALA A 118 2.35 -3.86 5.23
CA ALA A 118 1.54 -4.17 6.41
C ALA A 118 0.38 -5.06 5.98
N ILE A 119 0.58 -6.38 6.05
CA ILE A 119 -0.43 -7.43 5.76
C ILE A 119 -0.71 -7.60 4.25
N GLY A 120 -0.89 -6.53 3.49
CA GLY A 120 -1.46 -6.56 2.14
C GLY A 120 -0.77 -7.50 1.15
N ALA A 121 0.57 -7.58 1.15
CA ALA A 121 1.31 -8.40 0.17
C ALA A 121 1.01 -9.90 0.28
N MET A 122 0.56 -10.39 1.44
CA MET A 122 0.21 -11.79 1.64
C MET A 122 -0.99 -12.27 0.80
N PHE A 123 -1.77 -11.35 0.25
CA PHE A 123 -2.92 -11.67 -0.59
C PHE A 123 -2.56 -11.77 -2.08
N ALA A 124 -1.30 -11.56 -2.46
CA ALA A 124 -0.85 -11.82 -3.82
C ALA A 124 -0.98 -13.32 -4.15
N PRO A 125 -1.48 -13.68 -5.36
CA PRO A 125 -1.78 -15.08 -5.67
C PRO A 125 -0.55 -15.98 -5.87
N HIS A 126 0.65 -15.44 -6.10
CA HIS A 126 1.88 -16.19 -6.36
C HIS A 126 3.04 -15.76 -5.46
#